data_825d5971e4dffd173e9eb084773fe238
#
_entry.id   825d5971e4dffd173e9eb084773fe238
#
_cell.length_a   1.000
_cell.length_b   1.000
_cell.length_c   1.000
_cell.angle_alpha   90.00
_cell.angle_beta   90.00
_cell.angle_gamma   90.00
#
_symmetry.space_group_name_H-M   'P 1'
#
loop_
_entity.id
_entity.type
_entity.pdbx_description
1 polymer ?
#
loop_
_entity_poly.entity_id
_entity_poly.type
_entity_poly.pdbx_seq_one_letter_code
_entity_poly.pdbx_strand_id
1 'polypeptide(L)'
;VTADDGELTHSTTFTLTVTPVNDAPSLDALADTSVAEDGVYTLELSGADVDGDALTFQASVDGNSSVSIDGSTLTITPSANFNGDIVVSVVASDGEASGSGTFTLTVTAVNDAPVVDGIAGQVINEDTSLDIPIFASDIDGDALTLSASVDGNGSASVDGTTLTVTPDSNYNGSILVTVTADDGELTHSTTFTLTV
;
A
#
# COMPACT_ATOMS: atom_id res chain seq x y z
N VAL A 1 -25.25 -34.52 52.30
CA VAL A 1 -24.53 -35.57 53.02
C VAL A 1 -25.54 -36.41 53.79
N THR A 2 -25.46 -37.71 53.61
CA THR A 2 -26.35 -38.66 54.29
C THR A 2 -25.48 -39.57 55.17
N ALA A 3 -25.90 -39.75 56.41
CA ALA A 3 -25.36 -40.75 57.33
C ALA A 3 -26.39 -41.88 57.47
N ASP A 4 -25.91 -43.12 57.38
CA ASP A 4 -26.69 -44.34 57.46
C ASP A 4 -26.01 -45.32 58.45
N ASP A 5 -26.76 -45.84 59.44
CA ASP A 5 -26.28 -46.76 60.44
C ASP A 5 -26.71 -48.20 60.14
N GLY A 6 -27.40 -48.40 59.01
CA GLY A 6 -27.93 -49.70 58.58
C GLY A 6 -29.38 -49.92 58.97
N GLU A 7 -29.97 -49.08 59.83
CA GLU A 7 -31.39 -49.10 60.21
C GLU A 7 -32.10 -47.78 59.92
N LEU A 8 -31.41 -46.65 60.12
CA LEU A 8 -31.95 -45.29 59.94
C LEU A 8 -30.97 -44.39 59.16
N THR A 9 -31.53 -43.46 58.40
CA THR A 9 -30.73 -42.47 57.68
C THR A 9 -31.05 -41.06 58.16
N HIS A 10 -30.01 -40.21 58.26
CA HIS A 10 -30.16 -38.76 58.49
C HIS A 10 -29.42 -38.02 57.40
N SER A 11 -30.09 -37.07 56.75
CA SER A 11 -29.55 -36.26 55.68
C SER A 11 -29.50 -34.79 56.06
N THR A 12 -28.40 -34.16 55.73
CA THR A 12 -28.26 -32.70 55.78
C THR A 12 -27.78 -32.18 54.43
N THR A 13 -28.17 -30.98 54.08
CA THR A 13 -27.76 -30.29 52.86
C THR A 13 -26.98 -29.04 53.22
N PHE A 14 -26.05 -28.68 52.37
CA PHE A 14 -25.40 -27.38 52.40
C PHE A 14 -25.35 -26.82 50.98
N THR A 15 -25.32 -25.49 50.86
CA THR A 15 -25.15 -24.80 49.61
C THR A 15 -23.68 -24.49 49.42
N LEU A 16 -23.11 -24.94 48.31
CA LEU A 16 -21.82 -24.49 47.84
C LEU A 16 -22.05 -23.40 46.79
N THR A 17 -21.61 -22.19 47.09
CA THR A 17 -21.63 -21.10 46.12
C THR A 17 -20.29 -21.06 45.38
N VAL A 18 -20.33 -21.17 44.05
CA VAL A 18 -19.18 -20.97 43.17
C VAL A 18 -19.34 -19.55 42.60
N THR A 19 -18.37 -18.72 42.83
CA THR A 19 -18.33 -17.35 42.28
C THR A 19 -17.62 -17.40 40.94
N PRO A 20 -18.16 -16.75 39.91
CA PRO A 20 -17.47 -16.64 38.62
C PRO A 20 -16.18 -15.83 38.79
N VAL A 21 -15.23 -16.14 37.96
CA VAL A 21 -13.95 -15.42 37.78
C VAL A 21 -13.83 -15.15 36.29
N ASN A 22 -13.49 -13.91 35.92
CA ASN A 22 -13.34 -13.54 34.53
C ASN A 22 -12.20 -14.29 33.88
N ASP A 23 -12.46 -14.90 32.72
CA ASP A 23 -11.49 -15.53 31.86
C ASP A 23 -11.13 -14.58 30.70
N ALA A 24 -9.91 -14.67 30.16
CA ALA A 24 -9.51 -13.82 29.05
C ALA A 24 -10.14 -14.32 27.72
N PRO A 25 -10.56 -13.40 26.84
CA PRO A 25 -11.11 -13.77 25.54
C PRO A 25 -10.07 -14.43 24.66
N SER A 26 -10.54 -15.29 23.76
CA SER A 26 -9.76 -15.86 22.67
C SER A 26 -10.02 -15.11 21.38
N LEU A 27 -8.95 -14.77 20.66
CA LEU A 27 -9.02 -14.25 19.29
C LEU A 27 -9.00 -15.43 18.32
N ASP A 28 -9.84 -15.39 17.28
CA ASP A 28 -9.79 -16.39 16.22
C ASP A 28 -8.46 -16.33 15.46
N ALA A 29 -8.06 -17.44 14.84
CA ALA A 29 -6.78 -17.55 14.17
C ALA A 29 -6.65 -16.52 13.03
N LEU A 30 -5.60 -15.73 13.09
CA LEU A 30 -5.20 -14.82 12.04
C LEU A 30 -4.24 -15.54 11.08
N ALA A 31 -4.43 -15.34 9.78
CA ALA A 31 -3.59 -15.93 8.75
C ALA A 31 -2.79 -14.86 8.00
N ASP A 32 -1.55 -15.16 7.70
CA ASP A 32 -0.75 -14.34 6.80
C ASP A 32 -1.43 -14.24 5.43
N THR A 33 -1.31 -13.06 4.82
CA THR A 33 -2.01 -12.74 3.57
C THR A 33 -1.23 -11.69 2.78
N SER A 34 -1.72 -11.34 1.59
CA SER A 34 -1.11 -10.32 0.76
C SER A 34 -2.12 -9.35 0.16
N VAL A 35 -1.63 -8.16 -0.18
CA VAL A 35 -2.33 -7.12 -0.93
C VAL A 35 -1.34 -6.47 -1.89
N ALA A 36 -1.80 -5.97 -3.04
CA ALA A 36 -0.96 -5.14 -3.90
C ALA A 36 -0.70 -3.78 -3.22
N GLU A 37 0.45 -3.17 -3.48
CA GLU A 37 0.68 -1.79 -3.04
C GLU A 37 -0.41 -0.86 -3.58
N ASP A 38 -0.59 0.29 -2.93
CA ASP A 38 -1.70 1.22 -3.16
C ASP A 38 -3.11 0.64 -2.97
N GLY A 39 -3.19 -0.64 -2.60
CA GLY A 39 -4.43 -1.31 -2.22
C GLY A 39 -4.78 -1.10 -0.75
N VAL A 40 -6.00 -1.53 -0.38
CA VAL A 40 -6.48 -1.53 1.00
C VAL A 40 -6.84 -2.96 1.38
N TYR A 41 -6.37 -3.40 2.53
CA TYR A 41 -6.73 -4.69 3.09
C TYR A 41 -7.78 -4.54 4.19
N THR A 42 -8.81 -5.39 4.17
CA THR A 42 -9.85 -5.44 5.21
C THR A 42 -10.02 -6.87 5.73
N LEU A 43 -10.26 -6.99 7.04
CA LEU A 43 -10.48 -8.27 7.71
C LEU A 43 -11.55 -8.11 8.79
N GLU A 44 -12.54 -9.01 8.78
CA GLU A 44 -13.47 -9.14 9.91
C GLU A 44 -12.80 -9.92 11.03
N LEU A 45 -12.64 -9.28 12.18
CA LEU A 45 -12.10 -9.88 13.39
C LEU A 45 -13.21 -10.61 14.14
N SER A 46 -12.88 -11.76 14.69
CA SER A 46 -13.77 -12.55 15.53
C SER A 46 -13.01 -13.18 16.68
N GLY A 47 -13.74 -13.55 17.69
CA GLY A 47 -13.22 -14.18 18.89
C GLY A 47 -14.35 -14.65 19.80
N ALA A 48 -14.01 -15.32 20.88
CA ALA A 48 -14.97 -15.82 21.84
C ALA A 48 -14.49 -15.57 23.26
N ASP A 49 -15.47 -15.31 24.13
CA ASP A 49 -15.30 -15.24 25.56
C ASP A 49 -16.12 -16.34 26.23
N VAL A 50 -15.55 -17.03 27.23
CA VAL A 50 -16.20 -18.15 27.89
C VAL A 50 -17.28 -17.70 28.87
N ASP A 51 -17.16 -16.50 29.41
CA ASP A 51 -18.14 -15.86 30.27
C ASP A 51 -19.28 -15.20 29.48
N GLY A 52 -19.08 -15.04 28.17
CA GLY A 52 -20.03 -14.47 27.24
C GLY A 52 -19.98 -12.95 27.17
N ASP A 53 -18.87 -12.35 27.58
CA ASP A 53 -18.68 -10.91 27.58
C ASP A 53 -18.48 -10.34 26.16
N ALA A 54 -18.85 -9.08 25.99
CA ALA A 54 -18.75 -8.40 24.69
C ALA A 54 -17.30 -8.00 24.41
N LEU A 55 -16.78 -8.38 23.23
CA LEU A 55 -15.41 -8.13 22.82
C LEU A 55 -15.28 -6.77 22.13
N THR A 56 -14.16 -6.12 22.40
CA THR A 56 -13.65 -4.96 21.67
C THR A 56 -12.30 -5.30 21.05
N PHE A 57 -12.03 -4.75 19.86
CA PHE A 57 -10.79 -5.04 19.13
C PHE A 57 -9.92 -3.79 19.00
N GLN A 58 -8.62 -3.99 19.08
CA GLN A 58 -7.60 -2.99 18.77
C GLN A 58 -6.53 -3.61 17.88
N ALA A 59 -5.92 -2.81 17.01
CA ALA A 59 -4.82 -3.24 16.18
C ALA A 59 -3.72 -2.19 16.12
N SER A 60 -2.50 -2.67 15.87
CA SER A 60 -1.32 -1.85 15.60
C SER A 60 -0.47 -2.50 14.53
N VAL A 61 0.31 -1.68 13.84
CA VAL A 61 1.24 -2.07 12.78
C VAL A 61 2.64 -1.58 13.11
N ASP A 62 3.66 -2.23 12.57
CA ASP A 62 5.07 -1.91 12.82
C ASP A 62 5.61 -0.72 12.01
N GLY A 63 4.81 -0.16 11.09
CA GLY A 63 5.14 1.00 10.26
C GLY A 63 4.64 0.84 8.83
N ASN A 64 4.97 1.81 7.97
CA ASN A 64 4.66 1.82 6.53
C ASN A 64 3.18 1.62 6.17
N SER A 65 2.29 1.86 7.12
CA SER A 65 0.84 1.76 6.91
C SER A 65 0.06 2.51 7.98
N SER A 66 -1.22 2.75 7.70
CA SER A 66 -2.22 3.15 8.69
C SER A 66 -3.15 1.98 8.98
N VAL A 67 -3.64 1.93 10.22
CA VAL A 67 -4.58 0.91 10.68
C VAL A 67 -5.76 1.57 11.36
N SER A 68 -6.96 1.06 11.13
CA SER A 68 -8.19 1.46 11.82
C SER A 68 -9.10 0.27 12.05
N ILE A 69 -9.94 0.37 13.08
CA ILE A 69 -10.99 -0.61 13.37
C ILE A 69 -12.31 0.14 13.51
N ASP A 70 -13.34 -0.39 12.83
CA ASP A 70 -14.73 0.02 12.99
C ASP A 70 -15.57 -1.21 13.37
N GLY A 71 -15.97 -1.27 14.63
CA GLY A 71 -16.60 -2.48 15.22
C GLY A 71 -15.63 -3.66 15.21
N SER A 72 -15.87 -4.63 14.35
CA SER A 72 -15.01 -5.81 14.10
C SER A 72 -14.22 -5.73 12.80
N THR A 73 -14.44 -4.72 11.98
CA THR A 73 -13.75 -4.57 10.69
C THR A 73 -12.41 -3.88 10.88
N LEU A 74 -11.33 -4.62 10.70
CA LEU A 74 -9.95 -4.11 10.60
C LEU A 74 -9.72 -3.62 9.17
N THR A 75 -9.18 -2.40 9.04
CA THR A 75 -8.73 -1.84 7.76
C THR A 75 -7.26 -1.44 7.88
N ILE A 76 -6.44 -1.90 6.94
CA ILE A 76 -5.02 -1.56 6.81
C ILE A 76 -4.81 -0.92 5.44
N THR A 77 -4.20 0.27 5.44
CA THR A 77 -3.82 0.98 4.23
C THR A 77 -2.30 1.16 4.24
N PRO A 78 -1.56 0.42 3.41
CA PRO A 78 -0.13 0.62 3.23
C PRO A 78 0.18 2.06 2.80
N SER A 79 1.38 2.54 3.07
CA SER A 79 1.87 3.81 2.54
C SER A 79 1.97 3.70 1.02
N ALA A 80 1.78 4.82 0.31
CA ALA A 80 1.88 4.84 -1.14
C ALA A 80 3.23 4.26 -1.62
N ASN A 81 3.18 3.42 -2.64
CA ASN A 81 4.34 2.77 -3.27
C ASN A 81 5.22 1.97 -2.27
N PHE A 82 4.63 1.53 -1.16
CA PHE A 82 5.33 0.65 -0.23
C PHE A 82 5.09 -0.80 -0.61
N ASN A 83 6.16 -1.55 -0.82
CA ASN A 83 6.16 -3.01 -0.94
C ASN A 83 7.03 -3.62 0.15
N GLY A 84 6.63 -4.78 0.67
CA GLY A 84 7.29 -5.46 1.78
C GLY A 84 6.31 -6.00 2.82
N ASP A 85 6.82 -6.50 3.92
CA ASP A 85 6.00 -7.09 4.97
C ASP A 85 5.62 -6.05 6.03
N ILE A 86 4.37 -6.12 6.48
CA ILE A 86 3.81 -5.36 7.59
C ILE A 86 3.38 -6.37 8.66
N VAL A 87 3.94 -6.27 9.85
CA VAL A 87 3.51 -7.08 10.99
C VAL A 87 2.32 -6.39 11.68
N VAL A 88 1.21 -7.09 11.72
CA VAL A 88 -0.05 -6.62 12.33
C VAL A 88 -0.27 -7.33 13.64
N SER A 89 -0.46 -6.56 14.71
CA SER A 89 -0.82 -7.08 16.02
C SER A 89 -2.27 -6.72 16.32
N VAL A 90 -3.08 -7.71 16.73
CA VAL A 90 -4.49 -7.55 17.08
C VAL A 90 -4.71 -7.97 18.52
N VAL A 91 -5.51 -7.21 19.24
CA VAL A 91 -5.91 -7.49 20.62
C VAL A 91 -7.44 -7.50 20.69
N ALA A 92 -7.99 -8.57 21.29
CA ALA A 92 -9.38 -8.64 21.70
C ALA A 92 -9.45 -8.45 23.23
N SER A 93 -10.37 -7.63 23.70
CA SER A 93 -10.57 -7.36 25.14
C SER A 93 -12.05 -7.43 25.51
N ASP A 94 -12.33 -8.02 26.66
CA ASP A 94 -13.63 -8.04 27.36
C ASP A 94 -13.82 -6.83 28.29
N GLY A 95 -12.77 -6.01 28.50
CA GLY A 95 -12.74 -4.88 29.42
C GLY A 95 -11.97 -5.14 30.72
N GLU A 96 -11.72 -6.41 31.09
CA GLU A 96 -10.94 -6.81 32.29
C GLU A 96 -9.66 -7.55 31.89
N ALA A 97 -9.73 -8.40 30.87
CA ALA A 97 -8.62 -9.19 30.34
C ALA A 97 -8.50 -9.05 28.81
N SER A 98 -7.46 -9.64 28.20
CA SER A 98 -7.27 -9.58 26.74
C SER A 98 -6.55 -10.79 26.19
N GLY A 99 -6.91 -11.16 24.96
CA GLY A 99 -6.20 -12.10 24.10
C GLY A 99 -5.59 -11.36 22.90
N SER A 100 -4.49 -11.86 22.36
CA SER A 100 -3.83 -11.22 21.22
C SER A 100 -3.33 -12.21 20.19
N GLY A 101 -3.17 -11.74 18.95
CA GLY A 101 -2.60 -12.49 17.85
C GLY A 101 -1.86 -11.55 16.89
N THR A 102 -1.04 -12.14 16.04
CA THR A 102 -0.31 -11.41 14.99
C THR A 102 -0.43 -12.14 13.67
N PHE A 103 -0.34 -11.40 12.58
CA PHE A 103 -0.18 -11.93 11.23
C PHE A 103 0.68 -11.00 10.40
N THR A 104 1.22 -11.51 9.30
CA THR A 104 1.97 -10.73 8.32
C THR A 104 1.07 -10.40 7.13
N LEU A 105 1.00 -9.11 6.78
CA LEU A 105 0.45 -8.63 5.53
C LEU A 105 1.61 -8.33 4.58
N THR A 106 1.78 -9.17 3.56
CA THR A 106 2.77 -8.94 2.51
C THR A 106 2.19 -7.99 1.46
N VAL A 107 2.77 -6.82 1.32
CA VAL A 107 2.43 -5.87 0.25
C VAL A 107 3.30 -6.19 -0.96
N THR A 108 2.65 -6.55 -2.07
CA THR A 108 3.35 -6.92 -3.31
C THR A 108 3.53 -5.72 -4.20
N ALA A 109 4.71 -5.60 -4.81
CA ALA A 109 5.00 -4.54 -5.77
C ALA A 109 4.07 -4.61 -7.00
N VAL A 110 3.73 -3.45 -7.52
CA VAL A 110 3.03 -3.24 -8.80
C VAL A 110 3.82 -2.18 -9.55
N ASN A 111 4.13 -2.42 -10.83
CA ASN A 111 4.88 -1.47 -11.63
C ASN A 111 4.13 -0.13 -11.75
N ASP A 112 4.79 0.95 -11.37
CA ASP A 112 4.36 2.32 -11.55
C ASP A 112 4.94 2.90 -12.86
N ALA A 113 4.22 3.82 -13.50
CA ALA A 113 4.73 4.44 -14.71
C ALA A 113 5.87 5.43 -14.39
N PRO A 114 6.90 5.51 -15.25
CA PRO A 114 7.97 6.49 -15.10
C PRO A 114 7.43 7.93 -15.16
N VAL A 115 8.21 8.86 -14.68
CA VAL A 115 7.90 10.30 -14.76
C VAL A 115 8.99 11.01 -15.55
N VAL A 116 8.59 11.76 -16.59
CA VAL A 116 9.47 12.69 -17.30
C VAL A 116 9.16 14.10 -16.81
N ASP A 117 10.19 14.83 -16.41
CA ASP A 117 10.02 16.22 -15.96
C ASP A 117 9.53 17.12 -17.12
N GLY A 118 8.72 18.10 -16.76
CA GLY A 118 8.21 19.08 -17.74
C GLY A 118 9.36 19.92 -18.33
N ILE A 119 9.39 20.02 -19.66
CA ILE A 119 10.34 20.86 -20.39
C ILE A 119 9.63 22.15 -20.79
N ALA A 120 10.23 23.30 -20.43
CA ALA A 120 9.69 24.60 -20.83
C ALA A 120 9.83 24.82 -22.34
N GLY A 121 8.92 25.62 -22.94
CA GLY A 121 9.04 26.03 -24.33
C GLY A 121 10.39 26.72 -24.61
N GLN A 122 10.94 26.44 -25.80
CA GLN A 122 12.27 26.90 -26.24
C GLN A 122 12.15 27.77 -27.49
N VAL A 123 13.17 28.62 -27.71
CA VAL A 123 13.26 29.47 -28.90
C VAL A 123 14.68 29.36 -29.46
N ILE A 124 14.81 29.11 -30.77
CA ILE A 124 16.09 29.06 -31.48
C ILE A 124 15.98 29.79 -32.81
N ASN A 125 17.12 30.03 -33.46
CA ASN A 125 17.14 30.51 -34.82
C ASN A 125 16.99 29.34 -35.81
N GLU A 126 16.45 29.63 -37.01
CA GLU A 126 16.47 28.67 -38.12
C GLU A 126 17.89 28.19 -38.41
N ASP A 127 18.02 27.01 -39.02
CA ASP A 127 19.28 26.37 -39.37
C ASP A 127 20.21 26.05 -38.15
N THR A 128 19.68 26.06 -36.94
CA THR A 128 20.41 25.62 -35.73
C THR A 128 19.72 24.45 -35.04
N SER A 129 20.49 23.61 -34.35
CA SER A 129 19.95 22.55 -33.47
C SER A 129 19.96 22.99 -32.00
N LEU A 130 19.15 22.33 -31.21
CA LEU A 130 19.02 22.55 -29.79
C LEU A 130 19.27 21.25 -29.02
N ASP A 131 20.14 21.31 -28.01
CA ASP A 131 20.38 20.22 -27.08
C ASP A 131 19.75 20.57 -25.72
N ILE A 132 18.98 19.62 -25.15
CA ILE A 132 18.27 19.78 -23.88
C ILE A 132 18.52 18.53 -23.02
N PRO A 133 18.87 18.69 -21.74
CA PRO A 133 18.88 17.55 -20.81
C PRO A 133 17.45 17.09 -20.51
N ILE A 134 17.23 15.78 -20.56
CA ILE A 134 16.00 15.13 -20.10
C ILE A 134 16.23 14.61 -18.68
N PHE A 135 15.29 14.91 -17.80
CA PHE A 135 15.21 14.32 -16.47
C PHE A 135 13.99 13.42 -16.40
N ALA A 136 14.23 12.17 -16.04
CA ALA A 136 13.18 11.18 -15.84
C ALA A 136 13.55 10.30 -14.64
N SER A 137 12.53 9.82 -13.96
CA SER A 137 12.68 8.92 -12.81
C SER A 137 11.57 7.88 -12.81
N ASP A 138 11.88 6.78 -12.17
CA ASP A 138 10.95 5.71 -11.91
C ASP A 138 10.96 5.41 -10.41
N ILE A 139 9.77 5.16 -9.80
CA ILE A 139 9.68 4.96 -8.37
C ILE A 139 10.09 3.55 -7.96
N ASP A 140 9.92 2.57 -8.85
CA ASP A 140 10.35 1.20 -8.66
C ASP A 140 11.86 1.03 -8.90
N GLY A 141 12.46 2.05 -9.53
CA GLY A 141 13.89 2.07 -9.85
C GLY A 141 14.23 1.35 -11.14
N ASP A 142 13.25 1.18 -12.03
CA ASP A 142 13.42 0.49 -13.29
C ASP A 142 14.28 1.27 -14.29
N ALA A 143 14.90 0.54 -15.21
CA ALA A 143 15.77 1.12 -16.21
C ALA A 143 14.96 1.79 -17.32
N LEU A 144 15.10 3.12 -17.46
CA LEU A 144 14.33 3.90 -18.41
C LEU A 144 14.97 3.95 -19.79
N THR A 145 14.14 3.76 -20.82
CA THR A 145 14.44 4.06 -22.21
C THR A 145 13.80 5.38 -22.60
N LEU A 146 14.64 6.36 -23.01
CA LEU A 146 14.16 7.67 -23.42
C LEU A 146 14.07 7.77 -24.93
N SER A 147 13.00 8.38 -25.42
CA SER A 147 12.78 8.64 -26.85
C SER A 147 12.13 10.01 -27.06
N ALA A 148 12.24 10.52 -28.29
CA ALA A 148 11.59 11.77 -28.65
C ALA A 148 11.07 11.75 -30.09
N SER A 149 10.04 12.55 -30.32
CA SER A 149 9.47 12.77 -31.64
C SER A 149 9.02 14.22 -31.83
N VAL A 150 8.85 14.63 -33.05
CA VAL A 150 8.29 15.92 -33.44
C VAL A 150 7.06 15.73 -34.29
N ASP A 151 6.16 16.73 -34.31
CA ASP A 151 4.93 16.73 -35.10
C ASP A 151 5.19 17.03 -36.62
N GLY A 152 6.44 17.35 -36.96
CA GLY A 152 6.92 17.65 -38.32
C GLY A 152 7.94 18.79 -38.33
N ASN A 153 8.38 19.16 -39.54
CA ASN A 153 9.29 20.28 -39.80
C ASN A 153 10.64 20.19 -39.08
N GLY A 154 11.10 18.97 -38.80
CA GLY A 154 12.36 18.71 -38.14
C GLY A 154 12.53 17.27 -37.72
N SER A 155 13.54 17.02 -36.93
CA SER A 155 13.85 15.71 -36.32
C SER A 155 14.21 15.87 -34.84
N ALA A 156 13.95 14.81 -34.07
CA ALA A 156 14.39 14.69 -32.69
C ALA A 156 15.15 13.37 -32.50
N SER A 157 16.17 13.40 -31.68
CA SER A 157 16.94 12.21 -31.29
C SER A 157 17.35 12.32 -29.82
N VAL A 158 17.51 11.18 -29.17
CA VAL A 158 17.97 11.11 -27.77
C VAL A 158 19.24 10.27 -27.72
N ASP A 159 20.28 10.81 -27.09
CA ASP A 159 21.53 10.10 -26.75
C ASP A 159 21.76 10.18 -25.25
N GLY A 160 21.63 9.02 -24.59
CA GLY A 160 21.59 8.96 -23.13
C GLY A 160 20.43 9.80 -22.56
N THR A 161 20.74 10.88 -21.89
CA THR A 161 19.77 11.83 -21.34
C THR A 161 19.76 13.18 -22.07
N THR A 162 20.35 13.25 -23.28
CA THR A 162 20.37 14.49 -24.07
C THR A 162 19.42 14.36 -25.25
N LEU A 163 18.42 15.23 -25.30
CA LEU A 163 17.54 15.42 -26.45
C LEU A 163 18.19 16.43 -27.40
N THR A 164 18.35 16.04 -28.67
CA THR A 164 18.72 16.97 -29.76
C THR A 164 17.52 17.16 -30.66
N VAL A 165 17.09 18.41 -30.87
CA VAL A 165 16.04 18.78 -31.86
C VAL A 165 16.67 19.59 -32.98
N THR A 166 16.43 19.19 -34.22
CA THR A 166 16.96 19.85 -35.42
C THR A 166 15.81 20.21 -36.36
N PRO A 167 15.43 21.48 -36.50
CA PRO A 167 14.45 21.93 -37.48
C PRO A 167 14.90 21.64 -38.93
N ASP A 168 13.94 21.56 -39.84
CA ASP A 168 14.23 21.53 -41.28
C ASP A 168 14.86 22.84 -41.73
N SER A 169 15.69 22.77 -42.78
CA SER A 169 16.40 23.94 -43.32
C SER A 169 15.45 25.06 -43.72
N ASN A 170 15.76 26.29 -43.27
CA ASN A 170 14.97 27.51 -43.51
C ASN A 170 13.53 27.42 -42.96
N TYR A 171 13.25 26.50 -42.04
CA TYR A 171 11.95 26.46 -41.37
C TYR A 171 11.88 27.53 -40.29
N ASN A 172 10.81 28.32 -40.29
CA ASN A 172 10.45 29.19 -39.17
C ASN A 172 8.98 28.96 -38.79
N GLY A 173 8.74 28.77 -37.48
CA GLY A 173 7.42 28.38 -36.96
C GLY A 173 7.52 27.64 -35.66
N SER A 174 6.47 26.94 -35.29
CA SER A 174 6.42 26.14 -34.08
C SER A 174 6.50 24.64 -34.38
N ILE A 175 7.28 23.92 -33.61
CA ILE A 175 7.41 22.45 -33.63
C ILE A 175 6.95 21.97 -32.26
N LEU A 176 6.00 21.03 -32.21
CA LEU A 176 5.65 20.32 -30.99
C LEU A 176 6.59 19.13 -30.82
N VAL A 177 7.32 19.13 -29.74
CA VAL A 177 8.25 18.04 -29.37
C VAL A 177 7.63 17.22 -28.27
N THR A 178 7.60 15.89 -28.45
CA THR A 178 7.17 14.91 -27.44
C THR A 178 8.38 14.14 -26.97
N VAL A 179 8.56 14.04 -25.64
CA VAL A 179 9.58 13.21 -25.00
C VAL A 179 8.88 12.14 -24.20
N THR A 180 9.33 10.89 -24.36
CA THR A 180 8.74 9.70 -23.71
C THR A 180 9.80 8.94 -22.96
N ALA A 181 9.49 8.55 -21.73
CA ALA A 181 10.19 7.53 -20.97
C ALA A 181 9.38 6.24 -20.96
N ASP A 182 10.06 5.11 -21.02
CA ASP A 182 9.52 3.75 -21.08
C ASP A 182 10.34 2.88 -20.10
N ASP A 183 9.69 2.24 -19.14
CA ASP A 183 10.29 1.33 -18.16
C ASP A 183 10.30 -0.14 -18.66
N GLY A 184 9.68 -0.39 -19.82
CA GLY A 184 9.51 -1.72 -20.42
C GLY A 184 8.10 -2.29 -20.27
N GLU A 185 7.25 -1.73 -19.40
CA GLU A 185 5.85 -2.10 -19.22
C GLU A 185 4.91 -0.92 -19.43
N LEU A 186 5.26 0.24 -18.89
CA LEU A 186 4.47 1.47 -18.92
C LEU A 186 5.29 2.64 -19.52
N THR A 187 4.60 3.68 -19.93
CA THR A 187 5.23 4.87 -20.50
C THR A 187 4.62 6.14 -19.96
N HIS A 188 5.46 7.19 -19.86
CA HIS A 188 4.99 8.55 -19.59
C HIS A 188 5.60 9.52 -20.59
N SER A 189 4.82 10.52 -21.03
CA SER A 189 5.30 11.49 -22.02
C SER A 189 5.01 12.91 -21.58
N THR A 190 5.93 13.81 -21.90
CA THR A 190 5.76 15.26 -21.78
C THR A 190 5.94 15.93 -23.13
N THR A 191 5.38 17.11 -23.30
CA THR A 191 5.49 17.87 -24.55
C THR A 191 5.92 19.30 -24.28
N PHE A 192 6.66 19.89 -25.22
CA PHE A 192 6.97 21.30 -25.24
C PHE A 192 6.96 21.87 -26.65
N THR A 193 6.84 23.17 -26.77
CA THR A 193 6.90 23.87 -28.08
C THR A 193 8.31 24.45 -28.28
N LEU A 194 8.91 24.11 -29.42
CA LEU A 194 10.09 24.76 -29.92
C LEU A 194 9.66 25.80 -30.97
N THR A 195 9.97 27.07 -30.73
CA THR A 195 9.76 28.16 -31.68
C THR A 195 11.05 28.43 -32.43
N VAL A 196 10.99 28.34 -33.76
CA VAL A 196 12.11 28.61 -34.66
C VAL A 196 11.92 29.93 -35.34
#